data_c87656398bc26cbb8143e0701daa2b94
#
_entry.id   c87656398bc26cbb8143e0701daa2b94
#
_cell.length_a   1.000
_cell.length_b   1.000
_cell.length_c   1.000
_cell.angle_alpha   90.00
_cell.angle_beta   90.00
_cell.angle_gamma   90.00
#
_symmetry.space_group_name_H-M   'P 1'
#
loop_
_entity.id
_entity.type
_entity.pdbx_description
1 polymer ?
#
loop_
_entity_poly.entity_id
_entity_poly.type
_entity_poly.pdbx_seq_one_letter_code
_entity_poly.pdbx_strand_id
1 'polypeptide(L)'
;ISEEHAFLTKSNNSFYIKTKDNNSILYVNNIKENNKKLENGDSIFIYGYNIIVLNNMIIINNYNKQLRINSQSIVQKDFPVYGQTLLETEEDDNATLYCENEYYSRSPRFLTSIVDEEIKIDSPPGKTEPDDTPVLYTVGPMLTMAMSSIVSAATSIINMMNGKGTLVTILPTTIIAVAMLGSTLLWPTLTRNYNNKKQKAKEEERQKKYINYLSEKRTAIENLRVNQFQILSENYPSPENIENIIVNKRRNLWERLPESEDFLRVRVGVGTIPLKAKISYAMEDFSMVEDNLKDELEKVGASAKDIPNAPITIDLTERNKLVLIGDNYYREAMLKSMILQLTTYHSYDDLKLVFLVSDDIGEIWESVKILPHTWSNTRDIRFYADNYDDMSKISFYLEQVFTQRKYTENDGKRTEVNLNYRNVSPYYLIIVDNIKKNKNIEIINKILKEDNNLGFGLIILNDGISNLPNECNDFLTAAGDKSAIIKNDLNKNNQQTFVMDHVENIDMPYLCEKLSNIPIKLPLMLDEVKSSIGFLEMYKVGKVEQLNILDRWASNNPVNSLNVPIGIHTDGELFNLDIHEK
;
A
#
# COMPACT_ATOMS: atom_id res chain seq x y z
N ILE A 1 18.27 6.26 -11.97
CA ILE A 1 18.66 4.84 -12.11
C ILE A 1 20.10 4.76 -11.69
N SER A 2 20.46 3.86 -10.75
CA SER A 2 21.86 3.61 -10.45
C SER A 2 22.54 3.02 -11.70
N GLU A 3 23.84 3.28 -11.89
CA GLU A 3 24.60 2.73 -13.03
C GLU A 3 24.53 1.19 -13.08
N GLU A 4 24.34 0.55 -11.95
CA GLU A 4 24.13 -0.88 -11.81
C GLU A 4 22.89 -1.10 -10.93
N HIS A 5 21.85 -1.71 -11.48
CA HIS A 5 20.57 -1.90 -10.78
C HIS A 5 20.37 -3.33 -10.30
N ALA A 6 20.62 -4.28 -11.16
CA ALA A 6 20.51 -5.70 -10.87
C ALA A 6 21.49 -6.51 -11.70
N PHE A 7 21.85 -7.68 -11.18
CA PHE A 7 22.75 -8.64 -11.83
C PHE A 7 21.94 -9.88 -12.24
N LEU A 8 21.98 -10.20 -13.52
CA LEU A 8 21.47 -11.46 -14.05
C LEU A 8 22.65 -12.41 -14.26
N THR A 9 22.69 -13.50 -13.54
CA THR A 9 23.78 -14.50 -13.60
C THR A 9 23.25 -15.86 -14.04
N LYS A 10 24.01 -16.57 -14.85
CA LYS A 10 23.70 -17.95 -15.25
C LYS A 10 24.64 -18.90 -14.50
N SER A 11 24.07 -19.85 -13.75
CA SER A 11 24.81 -20.89 -13.06
C SER A 11 24.08 -22.22 -13.19
N ASN A 12 24.80 -23.30 -13.50
CA ASN A 12 24.24 -24.66 -13.63
C ASN A 12 22.94 -24.72 -14.47
N ASN A 13 22.97 -24.06 -15.65
CA ASN A 13 21.84 -23.97 -16.58
C ASN A 13 20.59 -23.26 -16.04
N SER A 14 20.68 -22.57 -14.90
CA SER A 14 19.62 -21.75 -14.31
C SER A 14 20.06 -20.29 -14.27
N PHE A 15 19.11 -19.39 -14.46
CA PHE A 15 19.31 -17.95 -14.29
C PHE A 15 18.94 -17.52 -12.87
N TYR A 16 19.70 -16.60 -12.35
CA TYR A 16 19.48 -15.96 -11.05
C TYR A 16 19.52 -14.46 -11.23
N ILE A 17 18.57 -13.77 -10.63
CA ILE A 17 18.57 -12.33 -10.60
C ILE A 17 18.75 -11.83 -9.17
N LYS A 18 19.60 -10.81 -9.02
CA LYS A 18 19.87 -10.20 -7.72
C LYS A 18 19.98 -8.69 -7.89
N THR A 19 19.32 -7.92 -7.04
CA THR A 19 19.48 -6.46 -6.98
C THR A 19 20.86 -6.11 -6.41
N LYS A 20 21.42 -4.98 -6.85
CA LYS A 20 22.68 -4.47 -6.30
C LYS A 20 22.51 -4.03 -4.85
N ASP A 21 21.47 -3.28 -4.57
CA ASP A 21 21.15 -2.69 -3.28
C ASP A 21 19.71 -3.04 -2.88
N ASN A 22 19.44 -2.99 -1.58
CA ASN A 22 18.07 -3.19 -1.05
C ASN A 22 17.05 -2.13 -1.52
N ASN A 23 17.55 -0.99 -2.00
CA ASN A 23 16.72 0.09 -2.55
C ASN A 23 16.43 -0.06 -4.05
N SER A 24 17.06 -1.02 -4.72
CA SER A 24 16.81 -1.28 -6.14
C SER A 24 15.50 -2.04 -6.30
N ILE A 25 14.58 -1.48 -7.09
CA ILE A 25 13.25 -2.05 -7.29
C ILE A 25 13.26 -2.98 -8.50
N LEU A 26 12.94 -4.23 -8.28
CA LEU A 26 12.85 -5.29 -9.26
C LEU A 26 11.59 -6.12 -9.01
N TYR A 27 10.84 -6.42 -10.07
CA TYR A 27 9.69 -7.32 -9.98
C TYR A 27 9.91 -8.54 -10.84
N VAL A 28 9.59 -9.71 -10.29
CA VAL A 28 9.54 -10.98 -11.04
C VAL A 28 8.13 -11.52 -10.93
N ASN A 29 7.44 -11.69 -12.07
CA ASN A 29 6.04 -12.09 -12.13
C ASN A 29 5.15 -11.22 -11.24
N ASN A 30 5.35 -9.90 -11.29
CA ASN A 30 4.64 -8.88 -10.52
C ASN A 30 4.87 -8.91 -8.99
N ILE A 31 5.82 -9.71 -8.50
CA ILE A 31 6.22 -9.76 -7.09
C ILE A 31 7.56 -9.04 -6.94
N LYS A 32 7.69 -8.16 -5.95
CA LYS A 32 8.97 -7.48 -5.65
C LYS A 32 9.95 -8.50 -5.09
N GLU A 33 11.11 -8.63 -5.73
CA GLU A 33 12.13 -9.59 -5.38
C GLU A 33 13.51 -8.92 -5.33
N ASN A 34 14.33 -9.34 -4.39
CA ASN A 34 15.72 -8.86 -4.30
C ASN A 34 16.73 -9.92 -4.77
N ASN A 35 16.36 -11.19 -4.66
CA ASN A 35 17.17 -12.31 -5.12
C ASN A 35 16.26 -13.50 -5.43
N LYS A 36 16.23 -13.94 -6.69
CA LYS A 36 15.38 -15.06 -7.11
C LYS A 36 16.06 -15.94 -8.14
N LYS A 37 15.87 -17.24 -8.01
CA LYS A 37 16.13 -18.20 -9.08
C LYS A 37 14.99 -18.08 -10.09
N LEU A 38 15.33 -17.87 -11.34
CA LEU A 38 14.37 -17.68 -12.41
C LEU A 38 14.03 -19.03 -13.05
N GLU A 39 12.76 -19.18 -13.35
CA GLU A 39 12.22 -20.30 -14.10
C GLU A 39 11.99 -19.92 -15.58
N ASN A 40 11.80 -20.91 -16.42
CA ASN A 40 11.53 -20.68 -17.84
C ASN A 40 10.17 -19.98 -18.03
N GLY A 41 10.18 -18.81 -18.64
CA GLY A 41 8.99 -17.98 -18.82
C GLY A 41 8.80 -16.89 -17.77
N ASP A 42 9.67 -16.81 -16.75
CA ASP A 42 9.59 -15.73 -15.77
C ASP A 42 9.77 -14.36 -16.45
N SER A 43 8.90 -13.43 -16.10
CA SER A 43 8.89 -12.05 -16.56
C SER A 43 9.48 -11.14 -15.49
N ILE A 44 10.56 -10.45 -15.85
CA ILE A 44 11.24 -9.49 -15.00
C ILE A 44 10.89 -8.09 -15.47
N PHE A 45 10.42 -7.25 -14.58
CA PHE A 45 10.14 -5.87 -14.87
C PHE A 45 11.08 -4.93 -14.10
N ILE A 46 11.82 -4.11 -14.85
CA ILE A 46 12.76 -3.12 -14.32
C ILE A 46 12.56 -1.80 -15.07
N TYR A 47 12.02 -0.77 -14.42
CA TYR A 47 11.91 0.60 -14.93
C TYR A 47 11.40 0.73 -16.39
N GLY A 48 10.37 -0.05 -16.72
CA GLY A 48 9.76 -0.04 -18.06
C GLY A 48 10.44 -0.95 -19.08
N TYR A 49 11.41 -1.76 -18.67
CA TYR A 49 11.88 -2.90 -19.45
C TYR A 49 11.18 -4.16 -18.95
N ASN A 50 10.59 -4.90 -19.86
CA ASN A 50 10.09 -6.23 -19.59
C ASN A 50 11.06 -7.26 -20.18
N ILE A 51 11.63 -8.10 -19.32
CA ILE A 51 12.63 -9.09 -19.67
C ILE A 51 12.03 -10.47 -19.39
N ILE A 52 11.86 -11.27 -20.43
CA ILE A 52 11.38 -12.65 -20.30
C ILE A 52 12.57 -13.59 -20.43
N VAL A 53 12.74 -14.47 -19.46
CA VAL A 53 13.83 -15.43 -19.44
C VAL A 53 13.34 -16.78 -19.96
N LEU A 54 13.97 -17.26 -21.01
CA LEU A 54 13.77 -18.60 -21.57
C LEU A 54 15.06 -19.40 -21.46
N ASN A 55 14.99 -20.72 -21.58
CA ASN A 55 16.13 -21.62 -21.34
C ASN A 55 17.45 -21.20 -22.01
N ASN A 56 17.39 -20.72 -23.25
CA ASN A 56 18.56 -20.36 -24.04
C ASN A 56 18.56 -18.91 -24.54
N MET A 57 17.54 -18.13 -24.20
CA MET A 57 17.44 -16.77 -24.69
C MET A 57 16.77 -15.86 -23.63
N ILE A 58 17.03 -14.59 -23.81
CA ILE A 58 16.41 -13.52 -23.03
C ILE A 58 15.72 -12.59 -24.04
N ILE A 59 14.43 -12.40 -23.87
CA ILE A 59 13.65 -11.48 -24.68
C ILE A 59 13.54 -10.18 -23.90
N ILE A 60 13.93 -9.07 -24.50
CA ILE A 60 13.86 -7.75 -23.86
C ILE A 60 12.91 -6.90 -24.69
N ASN A 61 11.79 -6.50 -24.06
CA ASN A 61 10.91 -5.48 -24.61
C ASN A 61 11.30 -4.13 -24.00
N ASN A 62 11.82 -3.25 -24.84
CA ASN A 62 12.36 -1.95 -24.42
C ASN A 62 11.43 -0.76 -24.71
N TYR A 63 10.24 -0.99 -25.28
CA TYR A 63 9.26 0.06 -25.56
C TYR A 63 9.87 1.35 -26.13
N ASN A 64 10.65 1.24 -27.22
CA ASN A 64 11.34 2.35 -27.88
C ASN A 64 12.47 3.03 -27.09
N LYS A 65 12.97 2.43 -26.01
CA LYS A 65 14.17 2.91 -25.32
C LYS A 65 15.41 2.34 -25.96
N GLN A 66 16.49 3.14 -26.02
CA GLN A 66 17.77 2.64 -26.51
C GLN A 66 18.36 1.63 -25.55
N LEU A 67 18.52 0.41 -25.99
CA LEU A 67 19.22 -0.65 -25.28
C LEU A 67 20.64 -0.77 -25.81
N ARG A 68 21.63 -0.71 -24.94
CA ARG A 68 23.02 -1.01 -25.29
C ARG A 68 23.43 -2.29 -24.57
N ILE A 69 23.81 -3.29 -25.33
CA ILE A 69 24.33 -4.56 -24.79
C ILE A 69 25.84 -4.53 -24.94
N ASN A 70 26.54 -4.55 -23.80
CA ASN A 70 28.00 -4.59 -23.74
C ASN A 70 28.45 -5.92 -23.08
N SER A 71 28.19 -7.03 -23.77
CA SER A 71 28.56 -8.36 -23.30
C SER A 71 29.01 -9.23 -24.47
N GLN A 72 30.15 -9.89 -24.30
CA GLN A 72 30.64 -10.87 -25.29
C GLN A 72 29.89 -12.20 -25.24
N SER A 73 29.14 -12.45 -24.14
CA SER A 73 28.40 -13.70 -23.92
C SER A 73 26.96 -13.66 -24.46
N ILE A 74 26.47 -12.49 -24.87
CA ILE A 74 25.12 -12.32 -25.37
C ILE A 74 25.22 -11.84 -26.81
N VAL A 75 24.70 -12.64 -27.72
CA VAL A 75 24.59 -12.28 -29.13
C VAL A 75 23.19 -11.73 -29.36
N GLN A 76 23.11 -10.48 -29.82
CA GLN A 76 21.85 -9.89 -30.24
C GLN A 76 21.38 -10.60 -31.52
N LYS A 77 20.15 -11.12 -31.45
CA LYS A 77 19.42 -11.59 -32.63
C LYS A 77 18.18 -10.75 -32.74
N ASP A 78 18.00 -10.12 -33.88
CA ASP A 78 16.72 -9.55 -34.22
C ASP A 78 15.73 -10.70 -34.37
N PHE A 79 14.66 -10.67 -33.60
CA PHE A 79 13.55 -11.58 -33.80
C PHE A 79 12.98 -11.25 -35.17
N PRO A 80 12.90 -12.19 -36.09
CA PRO A 80 12.12 -11.95 -37.28
C PRO A 80 10.70 -11.66 -36.82
N VAL A 81 10.28 -10.40 -36.91
CA VAL A 81 8.86 -10.06 -36.81
C VAL A 81 8.22 -10.80 -37.97
N TYR A 82 7.59 -11.92 -37.69
CA TYR A 82 6.86 -12.66 -38.70
C TYR A 82 5.87 -11.71 -39.35
N GLY A 83 6.11 -11.35 -40.62
CA GLY A 83 5.27 -10.45 -41.37
C GLY A 83 5.87 -9.09 -41.79
N GLN A 84 7.10 -8.76 -41.42
CA GLN A 84 7.83 -7.72 -42.15
C GLN A 84 8.63 -8.34 -43.30
N THR A 85 7.94 -8.72 -44.36
CA THR A 85 8.52 -8.64 -45.68
C THR A 85 8.66 -7.14 -45.93
N LEU A 86 9.89 -6.64 -46.00
CA LEU A 86 10.19 -5.35 -46.57
C LEU A 86 9.73 -5.46 -48.03
N LEU A 87 8.47 -5.11 -48.30
CA LEU A 87 8.11 -4.67 -49.64
C LEU A 87 8.91 -3.39 -49.80
N GLU A 88 9.89 -3.42 -50.71
CA GLU A 88 10.41 -2.23 -51.34
C GLU A 88 9.19 -1.54 -51.96
N THR A 89 8.53 -0.69 -51.19
CA THR A 89 7.51 0.21 -51.70
C THR A 89 8.25 1.26 -52.46
N GLU A 90 8.05 1.30 -53.76
CA GLU A 90 8.27 2.51 -54.58
C GLU A 90 7.70 3.68 -53.76
N GLU A 91 8.50 4.73 -53.65
CA GLU A 91 8.16 5.95 -52.92
C GLU A 91 6.87 6.54 -53.50
N ASP A 92 5.76 6.23 -52.86
CA ASP A 92 4.51 6.95 -53.08
C ASP A 92 4.49 8.10 -52.06
N ASP A 93 4.88 9.28 -52.54
CA ASP A 93 5.08 10.52 -51.78
C ASP A 93 3.82 11.03 -51.03
N ASN A 94 2.72 10.28 -51.03
CA ASN A 94 1.46 10.59 -50.38
C ASN A 94 0.97 9.56 -49.37
N ALA A 95 1.74 8.54 -49.05
CA ALA A 95 1.42 7.67 -47.96
C ALA A 95 1.76 8.37 -46.61
N THR A 96 0.78 8.98 -45.99
CA THR A 96 0.87 9.28 -44.58
C THR A 96 1.15 7.97 -43.85
N LEU A 97 2.42 7.78 -43.50
CA LEU A 97 2.87 6.69 -42.65
C LEU A 97 2.11 6.79 -41.30
N TYR A 98 0.99 6.11 -41.21
CA TYR A 98 0.41 5.79 -39.91
C TYR A 98 1.36 4.83 -39.23
N CYS A 99 2.28 5.38 -38.46
CA CYS A 99 3.11 4.59 -37.56
C CYS A 99 2.18 3.99 -36.49
N GLU A 100 1.91 2.68 -36.54
CA GLU A 100 1.17 1.93 -35.51
C GLU A 100 1.82 2.01 -34.12
N ASN A 101 2.95 2.70 -33.99
CA ASN A 101 3.79 2.81 -32.79
C ASN A 101 3.58 4.10 -32.00
N GLU A 102 2.59 4.90 -32.29
CA GLU A 102 2.37 6.20 -31.62
C GLU A 102 1.55 6.10 -30.32
N TYR A 103 0.90 4.98 -30.07
CA TYR A 103 0.05 4.85 -28.86
C TYR A 103 0.87 4.50 -27.63
N TYR A 104 0.58 5.21 -26.53
CA TYR A 104 1.18 4.93 -25.25
C TYR A 104 0.62 3.61 -24.68
N SER A 105 1.50 2.68 -24.34
CA SER A 105 1.14 1.43 -23.68
C SER A 105 1.28 1.58 -22.18
N ARG A 106 0.19 1.36 -21.47
CA ARG A 106 0.14 1.46 -20.01
C ARG A 106 0.90 0.32 -19.34
N SER A 107 1.60 0.64 -18.27
CA SER A 107 2.25 -0.39 -17.45
C SER A 107 1.25 -0.96 -16.44
N PRO A 108 1.36 -2.23 -16.06
CA PRO A 108 0.53 -2.79 -15.00
C PRO A 108 0.79 -2.12 -13.65
N ARG A 109 -0.24 -2.00 -12.83
CA ARG A 109 -0.15 -1.47 -11.47
C ARG A 109 0.55 -2.48 -10.56
N PHE A 110 1.60 -2.04 -9.87
CA PHE A 110 2.28 -2.79 -8.83
C PHE A 110 1.97 -2.17 -7.47
N LEU A 111 0.97 -2.70 -6.81
CA LEU A 111 0.61 -2.29 -5.46
C LEU A 111 1.26 -3.25 -4.46
N THR A 112 2.24 -2.75 -3.71
CA THR A 112 2.85 -3.54 -2.66
C THR A 112 1.89 -3.58 -1.46
N SER A 113 1.43 -4.78 -1.11
CA SER A 113 0.55 -4.96 0.04
C SER A 113 1.33 -4.93 1.35
N ILE A 114 0.73 -4.32 2.37
CA ILE A 114 1.26 -4.39 3.74
C ILE A 114 0.75 -5.67 4.37
N VAL A 115 1.66 -6.56 4.73
CA VAL A 115 1.33 -7.81 5.43
C VAL A 115 1.12 -7.51 6.91
N ASP A 116 0.05 -8.06 7.49
CA ASP A 116 -0.18 -7.98 8.92
C ASP A 116 0.81 -8.90 9.65
N GLU A 117 1.71 -8.31 10.40
CA GLU A 117 2.66 -9.06 11.22
C GLU A 117 2.25 -9.08 12.69
N GLU A 118 2.46 -10.20 13.37
CA GLU A 118 2.24 -10.31 14.81
C GLU A 118 3.58 -10.32 15.55
N ILE A 119 3.76 -9.32 16.43
CA ILE A 119 4.90 -9.26 17.33
C ILE A 119 4.43 -9.56 18.74
N LYS A 120 4.87 -10.70 19.25
CA LYS A 120 4.64 -11.06 20.64
C LYS A 120 5.81 -10.61 21.50
N ILE A 121 5.49 -9.91 22.59
CA ILE A 121 6.46 -9.51 23.61
C ILE A 121 6.11 -10.26 24.89
N ASP A 122 7.04 -11.10 25.34
CA ASP A 122 6.84 -11.90 26.55
C ASP A 122 7.02 -11.05 27.80
N SER A 123 6.30 -11.39 28.87
CA SER A 123 6.41 -10.73 30.17
C SER A 123 7.81 -10.92 30.78
N PRO A 124 8.28 -9.98 31.62
CA PRO A 124 9.54 -10.15 32.32
C PRO A 124 9.53 -11.42 33.19
N PRO A 125 10.65 -12.13 33.28
CA PRO A 125 10.77 -13.26 34.21
C PRO A 125 10.45 -12.82 35.63
N GLY A 126 9.79 -13.66 36.41
CA GLY A 126 9.39 -13.34 37.77
C GLY A 126 10.56 -12.80 38.62
N LYS A 127 10.29 -11.75 39.40
CA LYS A 127 11.24 -11.18 40.33
C LYS A 127 11.44 -12.18 41.46
N THR A 128 12.68 -12.53 41.75
CA THR A 128 13.00 -13.40 42.89
C THR A 128 12.82 -12.56 44.17
N GLU A 129 11.82 -12.86 44.97
CA GLU A 129 11.61 -12.18 46.25
C GLU A 129 12.81 -12.42 47.15
N PRO A 130 13.28 -11.39 47.88
CA PRO A 130 14.29 -11.59 48.89
C PRO A 130 13.73 -12.52 49.98
N ASP A 131 14.59 -13.40 50.47
CA ASP A 131 14.24 -14.29 51.57
C ASP A 131 14.17 -13.44 52.87
N ASP A 132 13.00 -12.86 53.11
CA ASP A 132 12.70 -11.98 54.24
C ASP A 132 12.52 -12.75 55.57
N THR A 133 13.09 -13.97 55.68
CA THR A 133 13.07 -14.69 56.94
C THR A 133 13.72 -13.85 58.03
N PRO A 134 12.98 -13.50 59.08
CA PRO A 134 13.56 -12.72 60.20
C PRO A 134 14.80 -13.40 60.76
N VAL A 135 15.82 -12.59 61.03
CA VAL A 135 17.12 -13.08 61.54
C VAL A 135 16.94 -13.99 62.75
N LEU A 136 15.90 -13.78 63.56
CA LEU A 136 15.57 -14.56 64.72
C LEU A 136 15.29 -16.05 64.41
N TYR A 137 14.64 -16.34 63.27
CA TYR A 137 14.36 -17.73 62.86
C TYR A 137 15.59 -18.48 62.33
N THR A 138 16.55 -17.78 61.76
CA THR A 138 17.78 -18.39 61.28
C THR A 138 18.82 -18.52 62.38
N VAL A 139 18.88 -17.60 63.32
CA VAL A 139 19.86 -17.57 64.40
C VAL A 139 19.33 -18.25 65.68
N GLY A 140 18.01 -18.27 65.92
CA GLY A 140 17.39 -18.81 67.11
C GLY A 140 17.79 -20.23 67.46
N PRO A 141 17.70 -21.21 66.55
CA PRO A 141 18.13 -22.60 66.83
C PRO A 141 19.64 -22.71 67.13
N MET A 142 20.47 -21.90 66.47
CA MET A 142 21.91 -21.89 66.71
C MET A 142 22.27 -21.23 68.05
N LEU A 143 21.49 -20.21 68.46
CA LEU A 143 21.66 -19.55 69.75
C LEU A 143 21.34 -20.51 70.91
N THR A 144 20.31 -21.36 70.81
CA THR A 144 20.00 -22.37 71.82
C THR A 144 21.11 -23.40 71.96
N MET A 145 21.75 -23.83 70.88
CA MET A 145 22.92 -24.71 70.92
C MET A 145 24.16 -24.00 71.53
N ALA A 146 24.34 -22.73 71.22
CA ALA A 146 25.44 -21.95 71.80
C ALA A 146 25.23 -21.73 73.32
N MET A 147 23.98 -21.51 73.76
CA MET A 147 23.67 -21.41 75.19
C MET A 147 24.01 -22.69 75.96
N SER A 148 23.77 -23.84 75.40
CA SER A 148 24.15 -25.10 76.05
C SER A 148 25.66 -25.23 76.27
N SER A 149 26.45 -24.73 75.28
CA SER A 149 27.91 -24.70 75.40
C SER A 149 28.43 -23.69 76.41
N ILE A 150 27.75 -22.54 76.52
CA ILE A 150 28.05 -21.51 77.53
C ILE A 150 27.76 -22.06 78.92
N VAL A 151 26.61 -22.74 79.13
CA VAL A 151 26.26 -23.36 80.41
C VAL A 151 27.28 -24.44 80.75
N SER A 152 27.70 -25.26 79.79
CA SER A 152 28.72 -26.28 80.01
C SER A 152 30.10 -25.66 80.36
N ALA A 153 30.47 -24.56 79.75
CA ALA A 153 31.69 -23.85 80.08
C ALA A 153 31.61 -23.20 81.47
N ALA A 154 30.46 -22.57 81.78
CA ALA A 154 30.22 -21.97 83.09
C ALA A 154 30.24 -23.01 84.23
N THR A 155 29.62 -24.16 84.01
CA THR A 155 29.66 -25.27 85.00
C THR A 155 31.09 -25.80 85.19
N SER A 156 31.90 -25.83 84.10
CA SER A 156 33.28 -26.23 84.18
C SER A 156 34.15 -25.22 84.95
N ILE A 157 33.87 -23.90 84.78
CA ILE A 157 34.52 -22.83 85.56
C ILE A 157 34.14 -22.89 87.02
N ILE A 158 32.83 -23.07 87.34
CA ILE A 158 32.32 -23.20 88.71
C ILE A 158 32.95 -24.45 89.40
N ASN A 159 33.06 -25.55 88.71
CA ASN A 159 33.72 -26.75 89.21
C ASN A 159 35.21 -26.53 89.55
N MET A 160 35.91 -25.71 88.76
CA MET A 160 37.27 -25.29 89.05
C MET A 160 37.35 -24.42 90.30
N MET A 161 36.47 -23.44 90.41
CA MET A 161 36.38 -22.56 91.60
C MET A 161 36.13 -23.33 92.86
N ASN A 162 35.42 -24.43 92.76
CA ASN A 162 35.09 -25.34 93.87
C ASN A 162 36.19 -26.42 94.10
N GLY A 163 37.38 -26.29 93.50
CA GLY A 163 38.48 -27.19 93.72
C GLY A 163 38.37 -28.58 93.06
N LYS A 164 37.38 -28.83 92.21
CA LYS A 164 37.08 -30.12 91.58
C LYS A 164 37.52 -30.23 90.09
N GLY A 165 38.29 -29.25 89.54
CA GLY A 165 38.73 -29.25 88.15
C GLY A 165 40.11 -28.72 87.99
N THR A 166 40.78 -29.15 86.92
CA THR A 166 42.14 -28.68 86.50
C THR A 166 42.01 -27.76 85.27
N LEU A 167 43.00 -26.84 85.06
CA LEU A 167 43.05 -25.97 83.90
C LEU A 167 43.02 -26.75 82.57
N VAL A 168 43.52 -27.96 82.49
CA VAL A 168 43.53 -28.86 81.34
C VAL A 168 42.09 -29.27 80.89
N THR A 169 41.14 -29.39 81.88
CA THR A 169 39.74 -29.78 81.59
C THR A 169 38.86 -28.62 81.20
N ILE A 170 39.22 -27.38 81.48
CA ILE A 170 38.40 -26.17 81.21
C ILE A 170 38.80 -25.55 79.88
N LEU A 171 40.08 -25.58 79.55
CA LEU A 171 40.54 -24.93 78.33
C LEU A 171 39.84 -25.42 77.06
N PRO A 172 39.63 -26.74 76.84
CA PRO A 172 38.85 -27.22 75.68
C PRO A 172 37.40 -26.76 75.66
N THR A 173 36.71 -26.76 76.79
CA THR A 173 35.29 -26.42 76.89
C THR A 173 35.07 -24.91 76.68
N THR A 174 35.95 -24.06 77.16
CA THR A 174 35.89 -22.60 76.92
C THR A 174 36.21 -22.25 75.47
N ILE A 175 37.22 -22.92 74.87
CA ILE A 175 37.55 -22.72 73.45
C ILE A 175 36.36 -23.14 72.57
N ILE A 176 35.72 -24.27 72.84
CA ILE A 176 34.52 -24.74 72.12
C ILE A 176 33.39 -23.75 72.28
N ALA A 177 33.11 -23.22 73.47
CA ALA A 177 32.06 -22.24 73.70
C ALA A 177 32.33 -20.94 72.93
N VAL A 178 33.54 -20.42 72.94
CA VAL A 178 33.91 -19.20 72.16
C VAL A 178 33.83 -19.47 70.65
N ALA A 179 34.31 -20.63 70.20
CA ALA A 179 34.23 -20.99 68.77
C ALA A 179 32.76 -21.14 68.33
N MET A 180 31.90 -21.76 69.14
CA MET A 180 30.47 -21.86 68.85
C MET A 180 29.76 -20.49 68.81
N LEU A 181 30.06 -19.60 69.80
CA LEU A 181 29.52 -18.23 69.76
C LEU A 181 30.01 -17.46 68.52
N GLY A 182 31.27 -17.57 68.19
CA GLY A 182 31.82 -16.94 67.00
C GLY A 182 31.15 -17.46 65.73
N SER A 183 30.99 -18.77 65.61
CA SER A 183 30.34 -19.37 64.42
C SER A 183 28.87 -19.02 64.32
N THR A 184 28.10 -18.96 65.41
CA THR A 184 26.68 -18.62 65.44
C THR A 184 26.40 -17.16 65.04
N LEU A 185 27.30 -16.25 65.30
CA LEU A 185 27.19 -14.83 64.92
C LEU A 185 27.77 -14.52 63.53
N LEU A 186 28.91 -15.09 63.21
CA LEU A 186 29.62 -14.78 61.97
C LEU A 186 29.00 -15.49 60.73
N TRP A 187 28.67 -16.77 60.90
CA TRP A 187 28.19 -17.58 59.76
C TRP A 187 26.89 -17.09 59.14
N PRO A 188 25.83 -16.79 59.90
CA PRO A 188 24.60 -16.24 59.37
C PRO A 188 24.79 -14.90 58.67
N THR A 189 25.64 -14.00 59.21
CA THR A 189 25.92 -12.68 58.61
C THR A 189 26.67 -12.83 57.31
N LEU A 190 27.65 -13.71 57.24
CA LEU A 190 28.43 -13.99 56.01
C LEU A 190 27.53 -14.62 54.93
N THR A 191 26.72 -15.61 55.32
CA THR A 191 25.78 -16.29 54.42
C THR A 191 24.74 -15.30 53.86
N ARG A 192 24.19 -14.44 54.74
CA ARG A 192 23.23 -13.42 54.34
C ARG A 192 23.85 -12.39 53.35
N ASN A 193 25.08 -11.93 53.66
CA ASN A 193 25.76 -11.02 52.77
C ASN A 193 26.11 -11.67 51.41
N TYR A 194 26.49 -12.94 51.41
CA TYR A 194 26.75 -13.71 50.19
C TYR A 194 25.46 -13.90 49.39
N ASN A 195 24.36 -14.29 50.01
CA ASN A 195 23.06 -14.48 49.38
C ASN A 195 22.53 -13.17 48.82
N ASN A 196 22.62 -12.05 49.55
CA ASN A 196 22.21 -10.73 49.09
C ASN A 196 23.04 -10.27 47.88
N LYS A 197 24.35 -10.48 47.87
CA LYS A 197 25.20 -10.21 46.71
C LYS A 197 24.79 -11.05 45.51
N LYS A 198 24.55 -12.34 45.72
CA LYS A 198 24.14 -13.27 44.66
C LYS A 198 22.75 -12.93 44.10
N GLN A 199 21.82 -12.53 44.95
CA GLN A 199 20.47 -12.08 44.55
C GLN A 199 20.54 -10.77 43.75
N LYS A 200 21.35 -9.78 44.20
CA LYS A 200 21.54 -8.53 43.47
C LYS A 200 22.15 -8.80 42.09
N ALA A 201 23.19 -9.64 42.01
CA ALA A 201 23.81 -9.99 40.73
C ALA A 201 22.83 -10.71 39.79
N LYS A 202 21.97 -11.60 40.30
CA LYS A 202 20.94 -12.25 39.50
C LYS A 202 19.89 -11.25 39.03
N GLU A 203 19.49 -10.30 39.88
CA GLU A 203 18.52 -9.26 39.49
C GLU A 203 19.09 -8.32 38.44
N GLU A 204 20.35 -7.89 38.57
CA GLU A 204 21.06 -7.09 37.56
C GLU A 204 21.14 -7.85 36.22
N GLU A 205 21.47 -9.16 36.27
CA GLU A 205 21.51 -10.01 35.08
C GLU A 205 20.11 -10.16 34.44
N ARG A 206 19.06 -10.37 35.26
CA ARG A 206 17.66 -10.42 34.83
C ARG A 206 17.25 -9.13 34.09
N GLN A 207 17.52 -7.98 34.73
CA GLN A 207 17.20 -6.67 34.16
C GLN A 207 17.95 -6.45 32.84
N LYS A 208 19.26 -6.72 32.84
CA LYS A 208 20.07 -6.54 31.63
C LYS A 208 19.61 -7.43 30.47
N LYS A 209 19.30 -8.70 30.73
CA LYS A 209 18.84 -9.63 29.69
C LYS A 209 17.47 -9.20 29.14
N TYR A 210 16.57 -8.80 30.02
CA TYR A 210 15.23 -8.38 29.60
C TYR A 210 15.23 -7.03 28.87
N ILE A 211 16.02 -6.07 29.31
CA ILE A 211 16.20 -4.78 28.59
C ILE A 211 16.79 -5.02 27.20
N ASN A 212 17.77 -5.92 27.05
CA ASN A 212 18.30 -6.28 25.74
C ASN A 212 17.20 -6.91 24.85
N TYR A 213 16.40 -7.83 25.39
CA TYR A 213 15.26 -8.42 24.69
C TYR A 213 14.24 -7.37 24.25
N LEU A 214 13.89 -6.43 25.12
CA LEU A 214 13.00 -5.31 24.78
C LEU A 214 13.62 -4.40 23.69
N SER A 215 14.92 -4.17 23.74
CA SER A 215 15.65 -3.41 22.71
C SER A 215 15.57 -4.09 21.34
N GLU A 216 15.73 -5.42 21.29
CA GLU A 216 15.58 -6.20 20.05
C GLU A 216 14.14 -6.09 19.51
N LYS A 217 13.13 -6.23 20.39
CA LYS A 217 11.71 -6.07 20.01
C LYS A 217 11.40 -4.67 19.52
N ARG A 218 11.93 -3.63 20.18
CA ARG A 218 11.79 -2.25 19.74
C ARG A 218 12.39 -2.02 18.36
N THR A 219 13.56 -2.60 18.10
CA THR A 219 14.20 -2.51 16.78
C THR A 219 13.38 -3.23 15.71
N ALA A 220 12.80 -4.39 16.02
CA ALA A 220 11.92 -5.11 15.10
C ALA A 220 10.66 -4.28 14.74
N ILE A 221 10.04 -3.65 15.74
CA ILE A 221 8.88 -2.75 15.54
C ILE A 221 9.27 -1.54 14.68
N GLU A 222 10.41 -0.93 14.95
CA GLU A 222 10.88 0.22 14.16
C GLU A 222 11.18 -0.16 12.72
N ASN A 223 11.77 -1.33 12.48
CA ASN A 223 11.99 -1.85 11.14
C ASN A 223 10.67 -2.07 10.38
N LEU A 224 9.64 -2.59 11.06
CA LEU A 224 8.29 -2.69 10.48
C LEU A 224 7.70 -1.33 10.14
N ARG A 225 7.82 -0.36 11.05
CA ARG A 225 7.36 1.01 10.82
C ARG A 225 8.02 1.62 9.58
N VAL A 226 9.33 1.53 9.48
CA VAL A 226 10.10 2.04 8.34
C VAL A 226 9.71 1.32 7.06
N ASN A 227 9.57 0.00 7.08
CA ASN A 227 9.15 -0.78 5.93
C ASN A 227 7.74 -0.39 5.45
N GLN A 228 6.76 -0.30 6.36
CA GLN A 228 5.40 0.11 6.01
C GLN A 228 5.35 1.55 5.49
N PHE A 229 6.13 2.46 6.08
CA PHE A 229 6.26 3.84 5.59
C PHE A 229 6.81 3.86 4.15
N GLN A 230 7.83 3.07 3.85
CA GLN A 230 8.40 2.96 2.51
C GLN A 230 7.37 2.44 1.50
N ILE A 231 6.67 1.35 1.85
CA ILE A 231 5.60 0.78 1.01
C ILE A 231 4.51 1.82 0.71
N LEU A 232 4.06 2.55 1.72
CA LEU A 232 3.04 3.59 1.55
C LEU A 232 3.53 4.75 0.68
N SER A 233 4.78 5.17 0.86
CA SER A 233 5.39 6.25 0.08
C SER A 233 5.63 5.85 -1.37
N GLU A 234 5.93 4.58 -1.65
CA GLU A 234 6.03 4.04 -3.00
C GLU A 234 4.66 3.92 -3.67
N ASN A 235 3.64 3.47 -2.94
CA ASN A 235 2.29 3.33 -3.46
C ASN A 235 1.61 4.68 -3.72
N TYR A 236 1.89 5.67 -2.87
CA TYR A 236 1.28 7.01 -2.93
C TYR A 236 2.36 8.10 -2.88
N PRO A 237 3.10 8.30 -4.00
CA PRO A 237 4.18 9.27 -4.06
C PRO A 237 3.67 10.70 -3.89
N SER A 238 4.58 11.60 -3.48
CA SER A 238 4.28 13.03 -3.35
C SER A 238 3.88 13.63 -4.71
N PRO A 239 2.94 14.59 -4.73
CA PRO A 239 2.57 15.32 -5.94
C PRO A 239 3.75 16.01 -6.65
N GLU A 240 4.82 16.32 -5.95
CA GLU A 240 6.06 16.88 -6.53
C GLU A 240 6.68 15.98 -7.63
N ASN A 241 6.39 14.67 -7.59
CA ASN A 241 6.87 13.73 -8.60
C ASN A 241 6.01 13.67 -9.87
N ILE A 242 4.84 14.32 -9.88
CA ILE A 242 3.88 14.25 -10.99
C ILE A 242 4.50 14.78 -12.29
N GLU A 243 5.19 15.91 -12.24
CA GLU A 243 5.85 16.48 -13.40
C GLU A 243 6.81 15.46 -14.04
N ASN A 244 7.66 14.82 -13.24
CA ASN A 244 8.60 13.81 -13.71
C ASN A 244 7.89 12.59 -14.32
N ILE A 245 6.73 12.20 -13.77
CA ILE A 245 5.94 11.08 -14.28
C ILE A 245 5.37 11.42 -15.66
N ILE A 246 4.78 12.59 -15.83
CA ILE A 246 4.11 13.01 -17.06
C ILE A 246 5.14 13.27 -18.16
N VAL A 247 6.13 14.14 -17.89
CA VAL A 247 7.11 14.57 -18.88
C VAL A 247 7.96 13.41 -19.39
N ASN A 248 8.40 12.55 -18.50
CA ASN A 248 9.23 11.40 -18.84
C ASN A 248 8.43 10.11 -19.08
N LYS A 249 7.10 10.18 -19.15
CA LYS A 249 6.22 9.02 -19.37
C LYS A 249 6.65 7.83 -18.52
N ARG A 250 6.81 8.07 -17.21
CA ARG A 250 7.24 7.03 -16.26
C ARG A 250 6.20 5.92 -16.20
N ARG A 251 6.59 4.73 -15.71
CA ARG A 251 5.69 3.59 -15.62
C ARG A 251 4.40 3.86 -14.85
N ASN A 252 4.43 4.82 -13.90
CA ASN A 252 3.29 5.19 -13.07
C ASN A 252 2.22 5.97 -13.85
N LEU A 253 2.53 6.43 -15.08
CA LEU A 253 1.54 7.12 -15.89
C LEU A 253 0.44 6.14 -16.31
N TRP A 254 -0.80 6.45 -15.91
CA TRP A 254 -2.01 5.69 -16.22
C TRP A 254 -1.97 4.21 -15.85
N GLU A 255 -1.27 3.89 -14.75
CA GLU A 255 -1.12 2.51 -14.29
C GLU A 255 -2.33 1.97 -13.49
N ARG A 256 -3.23 2.86 -12.98
CA ARG A 256 -4.36 2.44 -12.15
C ARG A 256 -5.59 2.22 -13.02
N LEU A 257 -6.01 0.96 -13.09
CA LEU A 257 -7.18 0.51 -13.83
C LEU A 257 -8.41 0.42 -12.89
N PRO A 258 -9.65 0.35 -13.42
CA PRO A 258 -10.84 0.18 -12.59
C PRO A 258 -10.82 -1.05 -11.67
N GLU A 259 -10.10 -2.11 -12.03
CA GLU A 259 -9.92 -3.33 -11.24
C GLU A 259 -8.87 -3.18 -10.12
N SER A 260 -8.04 -2.12 -10.18
CA SER A 260 -7.01 -1.87 -9.18
C SER A 260 -7.63 -1.54 -7.82
N GLU A 261 -7.05 -2.05 -6.73
CA GLU A 261 -7.54 -1.81 -5.36
C GLU A 261 -7.46 -0.34 -4.96
N ASP A 262 -6.57 0.43 -5.57
CA ASP A 262 -6.37 1.85 -5.35
C ASP A 262 -6.89 2.74 -6.48
N PHE A 263 -7.86 2.22 -7.26
CA PHE A 263 -8.55 3.02 -8.26
C PHE A 263 -9.21 4.24 -7.61
N LEU A 264 -9.01 5.42 -8.18
CA LEU A 264 -9.46 6.72 -7.67
C LEU A 264 -9.03 7.05 -6.23
N ARG A 265 -8.03 6.38 -5.70
CA ARG A 265 -7.45 6.74 -4.42
C ARG A 265 -6.39 7.81 -4.63
N VAL A 266 -6.60 8.98 -4.04
CA VAL A 266 -5.71 10.15 -4.13
C VAL A 266 -5.06 10.45 -2.80
N ARG A 267 -3.82 10.88 -2.83
CA ARG A 267 -3.10 11.39 -1.67
C ARG A 267 -3.48 12.86 -1.45
N VAL A 268 -3.80 13.19 -0.21
CA VAL A 268 -4.19 14.56 0.17
C VAL A 268 -3.15 15.28 1.05
N GLY A 269 -2.22 14.53 1.61
CA GLY A 269 -1.18 15.09 2.44
C GLY A 269 -0.42 14.05 3.25
N VAL A 270 0.20 14.48 4.33
CA VAL A 270 0.93 13.64 5.27
C VAL A 270 0.34 13.72 6.67
N GLY A 271 0.34 12.62 7.38
CA GLY A 271 -0.21 12.56 8.72
C GLY A 271 0.21 11.31 9.47
N THR A 272 -0.48 11.04 10.57
CA THR A 272 -0.24 9.85 11.37
C THR A 272 -1.27 8.79 11.07
N ILE A 273 -0.83 7.58 10.77
CA ILE A 273 -1.69 6.42 10.54
C ILE A 273 -1.34 5.29 11.49
N PRO A 274 -2.28 4.42 11.84
CA PRO A 274 -1.98 3.26 12.67
C PRO A 274 -1.05 2.30 11.96
N LEU A 275 -0.08 1.75 12.72
CA LEU A 275 0.79 0.67 12.23
C LEU A 275 -0.05 -0.59 12.01
N LYS A 276 0.04 -1.19 10.85
CA LYS A 276 -0.55 -2.50 10.55
C LYS A 276 0.31 -3.61 11.14
N ALA A 277 0.24 -3.79 12.46
CA ALA A 277 0.88 -4.89 13.16
C ALA A 277 0.09 -5.19 14.44
N LYS A 278 -0.08 -6.46 14.74
CA LYS A 278 -0.68 -6.90 15.99
C LYS A 278 0.43 -7.07 17.02
N ILE A 279 0.55 -6.09 17.92
CA ILE A 279 1.50 -6.16 19.02
C ILE A 279 0.77 -6.70 20.24
N SER A 280 1.13 -7.92 20.64
CA SER A 280 0.54 -8.60 21.78
C SER A 280 1.56 -8.68 22.92
N TYR A 281 1.21 -8.17 24.08
CA TYR A 281 1.96 -8.32 25.32
C TYR A 281 0.98 -8.56 26.47
N ALA A 282 1.40 -9.41 27.40
CA ALA A 282 0.57 -9.73 28.55
C ALA A 282 0.68 -8.60 29.58
N MET A 283 -0.42 -7.92 29.83
CA MET A 283 -0.60 -7.08 31.01
C MET A 283 -1.19 -7.94 32.12
N GLU A 284 -0.51 -8.01 33.26
CA GLU A 284 -1.14 -8.57 34.45
C GLU A 284 -1.99 -7.48 35.11
N ASP A 285 -3.29 -7.73 35.24
CA ASP A 285 -4.24 -6.78 35.85
C ASP A 285 -3.94 -6.44 37.29
N PHE A 286 -3.23 -7.33 37.98
CA PHE A 286 -2.86 -7.16 39.39
C PHE A 286 -1.52 -7.82 39.72
N SER A 287 -0.58 -7.05 40.27
CA SER A 287 0.69 -7.57 40.80
C SER A 287 1.00 -6.91 42.14
N MET A 288 1.27 -7.72 43.14
CA MET A 288 1.70 -7.22 44.49
C MET A 288 3.15 -6.72 44.47
N VAL A 289 3.93 -7.08 43.47
CA VAL A 289 5.35 -6.75 43.38
C VAL A 289 5.55 -5.69 42.31
N GLU A 290 6.02 -4.52 42.72
CA GLU A 290 6.46 -3.48 41.77
C GLU A 290 7.70 -3.97 41.01
N ASP A 291 7.61 -3.96 39.66
CA ASP A 291 8.71 -4.33 38.79
C ASP A 291 8.82 -3.30 37.67
N ASN A 292 9.88 -2.50 37.70
CA ASN A 292 10.16 -1.46 36.70
C ASN A 292 10.27 -2.01 35.27
N LEU A 293 10.51 -3.32 35.12
CA LEU A 293 10.58 -3.96 33.79
C LEU A 293 9.19 -4.08 33.14
N LYS A 294 8.12 -4.10 33.93
CA LYS A 294 6.74 -4.06 33.41
C LYS A 294 6.42 -2.69 32.82
N ASP A 295 6.89 -1.62 33.45
CA ASP A 295 6.72 -0.27 32.95
C ASP A 295 7.47 -0.08 31.62
N GLU A 296 8.68 -0.67 31.51
CA GLU A 296 9.43 -0.64 30.24
C GLU A 296 8.75 -1.46 29.13
N LEU A 297 8.17 -2.61 29.46
CA LEU A 297 7.35 -3.39 28.53
C LEU A 297 6.17 -2.58 28.01
N GLU A 298 5.44 -1.91 28.90
CA GLU A 298 4.28 -1.09 28.52
C GLU A 298 4.70 0.07 27.61
N LYS A 299 5.81 0.75 27.92
CA LYS A 299 6.35 1.81 27.08
C LYS A 299 6.67 1.30 25.68
N VAL A 300 7.30 0.14 25.54
CA VAL A 300 7.60 -0.46 24.24
C VAL A 300 6.33 -0.82 23.50
N GLY A 301 5.36 -1.46 24.16
CA GLY A 301 4.08 -1.82 23.56
C GLY A 301 3.24 -0.60 23.15
N ALA A 302 3.25 0.46 23.96
CA ALA A 302 2.50 1.68 23.69
C ALA A 302 3.13 2.57 22.61
N SER A 303 4.47 2.61 22.50
CA SER A 303 5.19 3.46 21.54
C SER A 303 5.04 3.03 20.09
N ALA A 304 4.51 1.86 19.83
CA ALA A 304 4.53 1.20 18.53
C ALA A 304 3.22 1.29 17.73
N LYS A 305 2.32 2.20 18.10
CA LYS A 305 0.96 2.20 17.52
C LYS A 305 0.85 2.91 16.17
N ASP A 306 1.71 3.87 15.88
CA ASP A 306 1.51 4.81 14.79
C ASP A 306 2.73 5.00 13.90
N ILE A 307 2.48 5.30 12.62
CA ILE A 307 3.47 5.71 11.63
C ILE A 307 3.29 7.22 11.41
N PRO A 308 4.21 8.06 11.86
CA PRO A 308 4.15 9.50 11.61
C PRO A 308 4.54 9.86 10.17
N ASN A 309 4.08 11.01 9.69
CA ASN A 309 4.39 11.56 8.36
C ASN A 309 4.09 10.61 7.19
N ALA A 310 3.19 9.66 7.38
CA ALA A 310 2.77 8.75 6.33
C ALA A 310 1.81 9.44 5.35
N PRO A 311 1.77 9.01 4.08
CA PRO A 311 0.81 9.50 3.10
C PRO A 311 -0.62 9.26 3.57
N ILE A 312 -1.43 10.33 3.63
CA ILE A 312 -2.87 10.24 3.88
C ILE A 312 -3.58 10.24 2.54
N THR A 313 -4.43 9.26 2.35
CA THR A 313 -5.18 9.06 1.11
C THR A 313 -6.67 9.08 1.33
N ILE A 314 -7.41 9.49 0.31
CA ILE A 314 -8.86 9.41 0.25
C ILE A 314 -9.27 8.55 -0.95
N ASP A 315 -10.19 7.63 -0.72
CA ASP A 315 -10.75 6.78 -1.76
C ASP A 315 -12.06 7.40 -2.27
N LEU A 316 -12.05 7.85 -3.51
CA LEU A 316 -13.21 8.51 -4.12
C LEU A 316 -14.26 7.51 -4.62
N THR A 317 -13.96 6.22 -4.64
CA THR A 317 -14.95 5.19 -4.96
C THR A 317 -15.84 4.88 -3.77
N GLU A 318 -15.26 4.86 -2.56
CA GLU A 318 -15.99 4.68 -1.30
C GLU A 318 -16.68 5.98 -0.87
N ARG A 319 -16.00 7.13 -1.09
CA ARG A 319 -16.49 8.48 -0.76
C ARG A 319 -16.93 9.20 -2.03
N ASN A 320 -17.87 8.57 -2.74
CA ASN A 320 -18.30 9.05 -4.05
C ASN A 320 -19.14 10.34 -4.02
N LYS A 321 -19.46 10.86 -2.82
CA LYS A 321 -20.18 12.14 -2.60
C LYS A 321 -19.38 13.02 -1.66
N LEU A 322 -18.20 13.46 -2.11
CA LEU A 322 -17.25 14.22 -1.31
C LEU A 322 -17.54 15.72 -1.35
N VAL A 323 -17.46 16.38 -0.21
CA VAL A 323 -17.47 17.84 -0.13
C VAL A 323 -16.09 18.35 0.24
N LEU A 324 -15.51 19.19 -0.61
CA LEU A 324 -14.25 19.88 -0.35
C LEU A 324 -14.52 21.25 0.24
N ILE A 325 -14.12 21.46 1.49
CA ILE A 325 -14.37 22.66 2.28
C ILE A 325 -13.07 23.38 2.58
N GLY A 326 -13.07 24.70 2.53
CA GLY A 326 -11.92 25.53 2.90
C GLY A 326 -11.93 26.87 2.23
N ASP A 327 -10.99 27.73 2.65
CA ASP A 327 -10.74 28.99 1.98
C ASP A 327 -10.34 28.75 0.52
N ASN A 328 -10.67 29.68 -0.35
CA ASN A 328 -10.46 29.53 -1.79
C ASN A 328 -9.04 29.06 -2.15
N TYR A 329 -8.04 29.69 -1.53
CA TYR A 329 -6.64 29.35 -1.76
C TYR A 329 -6.30 27.87 -1.47
N TYR A 330 -6.64 27.36 -0.27
CA TYR A 330 -6.36 25.97 0.11
C TYR A 330 -7.23 24.99 -0.65
N ARG A 331 -8.48 25.35 -0.92
CA ARG A 331 -9.42 24.53 -1.68
C ARG A 331 -8.96 24.33 -3.12
N GLU A 332 -8.52 25.42 -3.78
CA GLU A 332 -7.96 25.35 -5.13
C GLU A 332 -6.66 24.55 -5.18
N ALA A 333 -5.76 24.74 -4.23
CA ALA A 333 -4.51 23.97 -4.14
C ALA A 333 -4.79 22.46 -3.94
N MET A 334 -5.74 22.09 -3.08
CA MET A 334 -6.16 20.71 -2.89
C MET A 334 -6.78 20.14 -4.16
N LEU A 335 -7.68 20.87 -4.81
CA LEU A 335 -8.32 20.45 -6.04
C LEU A 335 -7.30 20.27 -7.17
N LYS A 336 -6.35 21.20 -7.31
CA LYS A 336 -5.23 21.10 -8.25
C LYS A 336 -4.44 19.82 -8.05
N SER A 337 -4.07 19.52 -6.79
CA SER A 337 -3.37 18.29 -6.44
C SER A 337 -4.17 17.03 -6.81
N MET A 338 -5.47 17.01 -6.49
CA MET A 338 -6.33 15.87 -6.79
C MET A 338 -6.49 15.65 -8.30
N ILE A 339 -6.76 16.70 -9.07
CA ILE A 339 -6.92 16.62 -10.54
C ILE A 339 -5.63 16.10 -11.18
N LEU A 340 -4.48 16.66 -10.80
CA LEU A 340 -3.20 16.23 -11.34
C LEU A 340 -2.90 14.76 -11.03
N GLN A 341 -3.17 14.30 -9.81
CA GLN A 341 -3.00 12.88 -9.47
C GLN A 341 -3.97 11.99 -10.26
N LEU A 342 -5.23 12.36 -10.33
CA LEU A 342 -6.26 11.61 -11.06
C LEU A 342 -5.90 11.47 -12.54
N THR A 343 -5.49 12.53 -13.19
CA THR A 343 -5.13 12.53 -14.61
C THR A 343 -3.78 11.90 -14.91
N THR A 344 -2.90 11.81 -13.90
CA THR A 344 -1.59 11.15 -14.03
C THR A 344 -1.68 9.65 -13.85
N TYR A 345 -2.49 9.19 -12.88
CA TYR A 345 -2.55 7.77 -12.55
C TYR A 345 -3.66 7.01 -13.27
N HIS A 346 -4.69 7.69 -13.78
CA HIS A 346 -5.81 7.09 -14.51
C HIS A 346 -5.84 7.63 -15.94
N SER A 347 -6.08 6.76 -16.89
CA SER A 347 -6.20 7.17 -18.29
C SER A 347 -7.58 7.76 -18.59
N TYR A 348 -7.66 8.48 -19.68
CA TYR A 348 -8.90 9.13 -20.08
C TYR A 348 -9.95 8.18 -20.70
N ASP A 349 -9.64 6.90 -20.88
CA ASP A 349 -10.62 5.84 -21.19
C ASP A 349 -11.23 5.23 -19.93
N ASP A 350 -10.52 5.28 -18.78
CA ASP A 350 -11.01 4.76 -17.51
C ASP A 350 -11.69 5.82 -16.65
N LEU A 351 -11.25 7.08 -16.77
CA LEU A 351 -11.74 8.20 -15.97
C LEU A 351 -12.11 9.40 -16.84
N LYS A 352 -13.33 9.90 -16.66
CA LYS A 352 -13.77 11.18 -17.21
C LYS A 352 -13.97 12.19 -16.08
N LEU A 353 -13.46 13.39 -16.30
CA LEU A 353 -13.65 14.52 -15.39
C LEU A 353 -14.68 15.47 -15.98
N VAL A 354 -15.72 15.74 -15.20
CA VAL A 354 -16.82 16.61 -15.59
C VAL A 354 -16.81 17.86 -14.73
N PHE A 355 -16.67 19.01 -15.33
CA PHE A 355 -16.61 20.30 -14.63
C PHE A 355 -17.87 21.11 -14.87
N LEU A 356 -18.62 21.38 -13.79
CA LEU A 356 -19.80 22.24 -13.81
C LEU A 356 -19.48 23.50 -13.00
N VAL A 357 -19.10 24.54 -13.70
CA VAL A 357 -18.49 25.75 -13.16
C VAL A 357 -19.45 26.93 -13.34
N SER A 358 -19.88 27.53 -12.25
CA SER A 358 -20.90 28.59 -12.28
C SER A 358 -20.33 30.00 -12.16
N ASP A 359 -19.13 30.12 -11.62
CA ASP A 359 -18.45 31.37 -11.38
C ASP A 359 -17.10 31.38 -12.09
N ASP A 360 -16.69 32.54 -12.56
CA ASP A 360 -15.40 32.69 -13.25
C ASP A 360 -14.22 32.66 -12.25
N ILE A 361 -13.20 32.07 -12.63
CA ILE A 361 -12.44 31.20 -12.02
C ILE A 361 -11.05 31.05 -12.48
N GLY A 362 -10.12 31.01 -11.82
CA GLY A 362 -8.68 30.93 -11.89
C GLY A 362 -8.09 29.96 -12.95
N GLU A 363 -6.79 29.91 -12.96
CA GLU A 363 -5.92 29.17 -13.89
C GLU A 363 -6.28 27.66 -14.02
N ILE A 364 -6.81 27.05 -12.93
CA ILE A 364 -7.18 25.63 -12.94
C ILE A 364 -8.22 25.33 -14.01
N TRP A 365 -9.27 26.15 -14.11
CA TRP A 365 -10.39 25.91 -15.02
C TRP A 365 -10.03 26.06 -16.50
N GLU A 366 -9.12 26.95 -16.81
CA GLU A 366 -8.60 27.06 -18.17
C GLU A 366 -7.71 25.86 -18.51
N SER A 367 -6.91 25.40 -17.58
CA SER A 367 -5.99 24.28 -17.77
C SER A 367 -6.70 22.96 -17.98
N VAL A 368 -7.78 22.68 -17.23
CA VAL A 368 -8.51 21.42 -17.35
C VAL A 368 -9.25 21.27 -18.68
N LYS A 369 -9.55 22.39 -19.35
CA LYS A 369 -10.19 22.37 -20.68
C LYS A 369 -9.35 21.63 -21.73
N ILE A 370 -8.04 21.56 -21.55
CA ILE A 370 -7.11 20.93 -22.50
C ILE A 370 -7.07 19.41 -22.30
N LEU A 371 -7.40 18.92 -21.11
CA LEU A 371 -7.28 17.51 -20.74
C LEU A 371 -8.15 16.59 -21.61
N PRO A 372 -7.64 15.44 -22.05
CA PRO A 372 -8.43 14.46 -22.78
C PRO A 372 -9.50 13.80 -21.91
N HIS A 373 -9.35 13.85 -20.57
CA HIS A 373 -10.33 13.38 -19.59
C HIS A 373 -11.64 14.17 -19.60
N THR A 374 -11.64 15.38 -20.16
CA THR A 374 -12.83 16.25 -20.27
C THR A 374 -13.59 16.07 -21.56
N TRP A 375 -13.31 15.03 -22.32
CA TRP A 375 -13.99 14.73 -23.56
C TRP A 375 -14.62 13.35 -23.54
N SER A 376 -15.78 13.20 -24.21
CA SER A 376 -16.32 11.89 -24.55
C SER A 376 -15.30 11.11 -25.40
N ASN A 377 -15.44 9.79 -25.48
CA ASN A 377 -14.51 8.98 -26.27
C ASN A 377 -14.62 9.30 -27.77
N THR A 378 -15.81 9.67 -28.22
CA THR A 378 -16.09 10.13 -29.59
C THR A 378 -15.69 11.59 -29.84
N ARG A 379 -15.32 12.34 -28.79
CA ARG A 379 -14.96 13.77 -28.80
C ARG A 379 -16.07 14.70 -29.31
N ASP A 380 -17.31 14.27 -29.25
CA ASP A 380 -18.50 15.05 -29.63
C ASP A 380 -19.04 15.87 -28.45
N ILE A 381 -18.78 15.45 -27.21
CA ILE A 381 -19.18 16.16 -26.01
C ILE A 381 -17.96 16.50 -25.17
N ARG A 382 -17.88 17.78 -24.79
CA ARG A 382 -16.89 18.28 -23.84
C ARG A 382 -17.51 18.34 -22.44
N PHE A 383 -16.90 17.70 -21.47
CA PHE A 383 -17.35 17.66 -20.08
C PHE A 383 -16.88 18.87 -19.28
N TYR A 384 -16.99 20.05 -19.86
CA TYR A 384 -16.75 21.33 -19.21
C TYR A 384 -17.87 22.31 -19.59
N ALA A 385 -18.55 22.87 -18.60
CA ALA A 385 -19.58 23.85 -18.82
C ALA A 385 -19.51 24.97 -17.78
N ASP A 386 -19.59 26.21 -18.27
CA ASP A 386 -19.62 27.45 -17.50
C ASP A 386 -20.96 28.20 -17.66
N ASN A 387 -21.89 27.60 -18.38
CA ASN A 387 -23.25 28.13 -18.59
C ASN A 387 -24.27 27.00 -18.45
N TYR A 388 -25.51 27.40 -18.17
CA TYR A 388 -26.60 26.46 -17.89
C TYR A 388 -26.99 25.58 -19.09
N ASP A 389 -26.89 26.09 -20.31
CA ASP A 389 -27.30 25.34 -21.51
C ASP A 389 -26.33 24.17 -21.75
N ASP A 390 -25.04 24.39 -21.61
CA ASP A 390 -24.04 23.34 -21.77
C ASP A 390 -24.04 22.38 -20.57
N MET A 391 -24.27 22.87 -19.35
CA MET A 391 -24.49 22.01 -18.18
C MET A 391 -25.69 21.07 -18.41
N SER A 392 -26.76 21.56 -18.98
CA SER A 392 -27.95 20.75 -19.28
C SER A 392 -27.69 19.69 -20.35
N LYS A 393 -26.89 20.00 -21.37
CA LYS A 393 -26.49 19.02 -22.39
C LYS A 393 -25.62 17.91 -21.79
N ILE A 394 -24.64 18.28 -20.97
CA ILE A 394 -23.81 17.31 -20.25
C ILE A 394 -24.66 16.46 -19.32
N SER A 395 -25.55 17.08 -18.54
CA SER A 395 -26.48 16.35 -17.67
C SER A 395 -27.32 15.33 -18.44
N PHE A 396 -27.90 15.72 -19.55
CA PHE A 396 -28.70 14.82 -20.38
C PHE A 396 -27.92 13.62 -20.87
N TYR A 397 -26.69 13.82 -21.35
CA TYR A 397 -25.80 12.72 -21.75
C TYR A 397 -25.50 11.78 -20.59
N LEU A 398 -25.08 12.33 -19.45
CA LEU A 398 -24.73 11.53 -18.26
C LEU A 398 -25.94 10.81 -17.68
N GLU A 399 -27.14 11.38 -17.78
CA GLU A 399 -28.39 10.74 -17.36
C GLU A 399 -28.73 9.51 -18.21
N GLN A 400 -28.44 9.55 -19.50
CA GLN A 400 -28.58 8.38 -20.36
C GLN A 400 -27.65 7.26 -19.93
N VAL A 401 -26.35 7.58 -19.71
CA VAL A 401 -25.37 6.62 -19.22
C VAL A 401 -25.75 6.08 -17.83
N PHE A 402 -26.20 6.95 -16.93
CA PHE A 402 -26.67 6.57 -15.60
C PHE A 402 -27.85 5.59 -15.68
N THR A 403 -28.80 5.88 -16.54
CA THR A 403 -29.99 5.04 -16.73
C THR A 403 -29.64 3.68 -17.34
N GLN A 404 -28.75 3.65 -18.32
CA GLN A 404 -28.25 2.41 -18.91
C GLN A 404 -27.52 1.53 -17.89
N ARG A 405 -26.74 2.13 -16.99
CA ARG A 405 -26.03 1.40 -15.93
C ARG A 405 -26.95 0.92 -14.80
N LYS A 406 -28.03 1.65 -14.54
CA LYS A 406 -28.98 1.30 -13.48
C LYS A 406 -29.98 0.23 -13.92
N TYR A 407 -30.39 0.23 -15.17
CA TYR A 407 -31.46 -0.62 -15.67
C TYR A 407 -31.04 -1.41 -16.90
N THR A 408 -31.34 -2.73 -16.90
CA THR A 408 -31.28 -3.55 -18.11
C THR A 408 -32.69 -3.75 -18.63
N GLU A 409 -32.87 -3.61 -19.93
CA GLU A 409 -34.15 -3.82 -20.60
C GLU A 409 -34.16 -5.21 -21.25
N ASN A 410 -34.86 -6.17 -20.63
CA ASN A 410 -35.12 -7.49 -21.18
C ASN A 410 -36.62 -7.66 -21.42
N ASP A 411 -37.02 -8.00 -22.64
CA ASP A 411 -38.43 -8.22 -23.05
C ASP A 411 -39.38 -7.06 -22.68
N GLY A 412 -38.94 -5.81 -22.82
CA GLY A 412 -39.72 -4.64 -22.50
C GLY A 412 -39.96 -4.40 -21.01
N LYS A 413 -39.27 -5.12 -20.13
CA LYS A 413 -39.26 -4.91 -18.68
C LYS A 413 -37.90 -4.34 -18.24
N ARG A 414 -37.94 -3.22 -17.54
CA ARG A 414 -36.75 -2.62 -16.90
C ARG A 414 -36.53 -3.30 -15.56
N THR A 415 -35.37 -3.97 -15.41
CA THR A 415 -34.91 -4.54 -14.15
C THR A 415 -33.69 -3.79 -13.66
N GLU A 416 -33.64 -3.47 -12.36
CA GLU A 416 -32.45 -2.88 -11.75
C GLU A 416 -31.32 -3.90 -11.76
N VAL A 417 -30.14 -3.47 -12.18
CA VAL A 417 -28.93 -4.27 -12.19
C VAL A 417 -28.04 -3.84 -11.02
N ASN A 418 -27.58 -4.79 -10.26
CA ASN A 418 -26.61 -4.52 -9.20
C ASN A 418 -25.19 -4.46 -9.81
N LEU A 419 -24.91 -3.38 -10.55
CA LEU A 419 -23.60 -3.14 -11.14
C LEU A 419 -22.65 -2.56 -10.08
N ASN A 420 -21.42 -3.08 -10.08
CA ASN A 420 -20.32 -2.49 -9.34
C ASN A 420 -19.55 -1.53 -10.27
N TYR A 421 -19.07 -0.41 -9.76
CA TYR A 421 -18.28 0.57 -10.52
C TYR A 421 -17.05 -0.08 -11.20
N ARG A 422 -16.51 -1.18 -10.68
CA ARG A 422 -15.38 -1.92 -11.27
C ARG A 422 -15.71 -2.56 -12.62
N ASN A 423 -16.97 -2.81 -12.88
CA ASN A 423 -17.44 -3.46 -14.13
C ASN A 423 -17.90 -2.44 -15.17
N VAL A 424 -17.73 -1.15 -14.91
CA VAL A 424 -18.15 -0.09 -15.83
C VAL A 424 -17.03 0.89 -16.07
N SER A 425 -16.75 1.18 -17.32
CA SER A 425 -15.79 2.19 -17.77
C SER A 425 -16.44 3.07 -18.84
N PRO A 426 -16.12 4.38 -18.89
CA PRO A 426 -15.31 5.13 -17.93
C PRO A 426 -16.05 5.48 -16.63
N TYR A 427 -15.31 5.73 -15.55
CA TYR A 427 -15.86 6.35 -14.35
C TYR A 427 -16.01 7.86 -14.57
N TYR A 428 -17.16 8.42 -14.18
CA TYR A 428 -17.41 9.86 -14.31
C TYR A 428 -17.29 10.55 -12.96
N LEU A 429 -16.30 11.42 -12.80
CA LEU A 429 -16.11 12.22 -11.60
C LEU A 429 -16.55 13.65 -11.88
N ILE A 430 -17.66 14.07 -11.28
CA ILE A 430 -18.28 15.37 -11.50
C ILE A 430 -17.79 16.33 -10.41
N ILE A 431 -17.23 17.46 -10.81
CA ILE A 431 -16.74 18.52 -9.94
C ILE A 431 -17.66 19.74 -10.10
N VAL A 432 -18.25 20.16 -8.99
CA VAL A 432 -19.23 21.26 -8.94
C VAL A 432 -18.68 22.37 -8.05
N ASP A 433 -18.49 23.55 -8.60
CA ASP A 433 -17.98 24.70 -7.88
C ASP A 433 -18.99 25.29 -6.89
N ASN A 434 -20.27 25.28 -7.24
CA ASN A 434 -21.36 25.87 -6.43
C ASN A 434 -22.62 25.03 -6.53
N ILE A 435 -22.88 24.21 -5.52
CA ILE A 435 -24.04 23.33 -5.49
C ILE A 435 -25.39 24.10 -5.48
N LYS A 436 -25.44 25.32 -4.91
CA LYS A 436 -26.67 26.10 -4.85
C LYS A 436 -27.10 26.59 -6.22
N LYS A 437 -26.14 27.03 -7.05
CA LYS A 437 -26.42 27.47 -8.43
C LYS A 437 -26.77 26.27 -9.32
N ASN A 438 -26.16 25.13 -9.08
CA ASN A 438 -26.23 23.94 -9.90
C ASN A 438 -27.27 22.88 -9.43
N LYS A 439 -28.07 23.19 -8.38
CA LYS A 439 -29.06 22.25 -7.82
C LYS A 439 -30.14 21.77 -8.79
N ASN A 440 -30.38 22.51 -9.86
CA ASN A 440 -31.39 22.16 -10.89
C ASN A 440 -30.82 21.22 -11.98
N ILE A 441 -29.55 20.88 -11.92
CA ILE A 441 -28.90 19.93 -12.82
C ILE A 441 -29.26 18.51 -12.37
N GLU A 442 -30.02 17.80 -13.19
CA GLU A 442 -30.68 16.55 -12.79
C GLU A 442 -29.71 15.41 -12.47
N ILE A 443 -28.61 15.31 -13.19
CA ILE A 443 -27.61 14.27 -12.91
C ILE A 443 -27.04 14.36 -11.48
N ILE A 444 -26.86 15.58 -10.96
CA ILE A 444 -26.38 15.79 -9.58
C ILE A 444 -27.38 15.19 -8.60
N ASN A 445 -28.69 15.47 -8.80
CA ASN A 445 -29.76 14.97 -7.95
C ASN A 445 -29.88 13.44 -8.01
N LYS A 446 -29.68 12.84 -9.19
CA LYS A 446 -29.68 11.37 -9.36
C LYS A 446 -28.52 10.72 -8.61
N ILE A 447 -27.30 11.26 -8.70
CA ILE A 447 -26.14 10.74 -7.99
C ILE A 447 -26.30 10.89 -6.47
N LEU A 448 -26.82 12.03 -6.00
CA LEU A 448 -27.03 12.26 -4.58
C LEU A 448 -28.01 11.24 -3.96
N LYS A 449 -29.07 10.89 -4.68
CA LYS A 449 -30.12 9.95 -4.23
C LYS A 449 -29.76 8.47 -4.41
N GLU A 450 -28.75 8.16 -5.21
CA GLU A 450 -28.35 6.79 -5.49
C GLU A 450 -27.37 6.28 -4.41
N ASP A 451 -27.67 5.16 -3.80
CA ASP A 451 -26.80 4.55 -2.77
C ASP A 451 -25.68 3.71 -3.38
N ASN A 452 -25.91 3.11 -4.57
CA ASN A 452 -24.94 2.29 -5.25
C ASN A 452 -24.01 3.16 -6.10
N ASN A 453 -22.71 2.83 -6.08
CA ASN A 453 -21.75 3.48 -6.96
C ASN A 453 -21.83 2.88 -8.38
N LEU A 454 -22.56 3.52 -9.27
CA LEU A 454 -22.72 3.13 -10.67
C LEU A 454 -21.59 3.64 -11.59
N GLY A 455 -20.41 3.92 -11.04
CA GLY A 455 -19.31 4.53 -11.77
C GLY A 455 -19.47 6.05 -11.91
N PHE A 456 -20.11 6.68 -10.91
CA PHE A 456 -20.25 8.12 -10.80
C PHE A 456 -19.78 8.59 -9.42
N GLY A 457 -19.00 9.67 -9.41
CA GLY A 457 -18.58 10.38 -8.21
C GLY A 457 -18.89 11.86 -8.30
N LEU A 458 -19.05 12.51 -7.16
CA LEU A 458 -19.35 13.93 -7.04
C LEU A 458 -18.38 14.57 -6.05
N ILE A 459 -17.70 15.63 -6.48
CA ILE A 459 -16.92 16.53 -5.61
C ILE A 459 -17.60 17.88 -5.62
N ILE A 460 -18.08 18.31 -4.47
CA ILE A 460 -18.73 19.61 -4.29
C ILE A 460 -17.76 20.55 -3.61
N LEU A 461 -17.50 21.70 -4.21
CA LEU A 461 -16.72 22.77 -3.59
C LEU A 461 -17.64 23.66 -2.77
N ASN A 462 -17.30 23.89 -1.51
CA ASN A 462 -18.07 24.78 -0.64
C ASN A 462 -17.18 25.48 0.38
N ASP A 463 -17.59 26.66 0.86
CA ASP A 463 -16.81 27.42 1.85
C ASP A 463 -16.97 26.85 3.27
N GLY A 464 -18.08 26.17 3.55
CA GLY A 464 -18.39 25.62 4.87
C GLY A 464 -19.42 24.49 4.82
N ILE A 465 -19.75 23.93 5.96
CA ILE A 465 -20.68 22.80 6.09
C ILE A 465 -22.14 23.23 5.88
N SER A 466 -22.44 24.52 5.92
CA SER A 466 -23.81 25.02 5.81
C SER A 466 -24.37 24.91 4.39
N ASN A 467 -25.68 24.58 4.31
CA ASN A 467 -26.45 24.52 3.05
C ASN A 467 -26.01 23.44 2.04
N LEU A 468 -25.48 22.34 2.54
CA LEU A 468 -25.16 21.16 1.73
C LEU A 468 -26.39 20.22 1.66
N PRO A 469 -26.48 19.39 0.61
CA PRO A 469 -27.43 18.28 0.58
C PRO A 469 -27.24 17.33 1.76
N ASN A 470 -28.34 16.79 2.28
CA ASN A 470 -28.30 15.86 3.42
C ASN A 470 -27.59 14.53 3.11
N GLU A 471 -27.50 14.20 1.85
CA GLU A 471 -26.85 12.98 1.34
C GLU A 471 -25.31 13.05 1.37
N CYS A 472 -24.75 14.25 1.59
CA CYS A 472 -23.30 14.45 1.68
C CYS A 472 -22.82 14.22 3.11
N ASN A 473 -22.13 13.11 3.35
CA ASN A 473 -21.63 12.72 4.67
C ASN A 473 -20.11 12.71 4.76
N ASP A 474 -19.40 12.82 3.64
CA ASP A 474 -17.95 12.82 3.57
C ASP A 474 -17.41 14.21 3.27
N PHE A 475 -16.52 14.69 4.15
CA PHE A 475 -15.95 16.02 4.06
C PHE A 475 -14.42 15.93 4.03
N LEU A 476 -13.83 16.72 3.14
CA LEU A 476 -12.39 16.98 3.11
C LEU A 476 -12.19 18.47 3.38
N THR A 477 -11.55 18.79 4.50
CA THR A 477 -11.25 20.19 4.82
C THR A 477 -9.85 20.54 4.37
N ALA A 478 -9.71 21.60 3.57
CA ALA A 478 -8.44 22.14 3.11
C ALA A 478 -8.10 23.39 3.92
N ALA A 479 -7.14 23.29 4.82
CA ALA A 479 -6.73 24.36 5.75
C ALA A 479 -5.22 24.25 6.08
N GLY A 480 -4.37 23.92 5.11
CA GLY A 480 -2.95 23.74 5.31
C GLY A 480 -2.64 22.67 6.36
N ASP A 481 -1.94 23.06 7.43
CA ASP A 481 -1.55 22.14 8.52
C ASP A 481 -2.71 21.60 9.36
N LYS A 482 -3.90 22.18 9.22
CA LYS A 482 -5.12 21.80 9.96
C LYS A 482 -6.17 21.13 9.07
N SER A 483 -5.75 20.57 7.96
CA SER A 483 -6.62 19.84 7.06
C SER A 483 -7.11 18.54 7.71
N ALA A 484 -8.33 18.11 7.36
CA ALA A 484 -8.90 16.90 7.92
C ALA A 484 -9.85 16.19 6.94
N ILE A 485 -9.88 14.86 7.03
CA ILE A 485 -10.93 14.04 6.44
C ILE A 485 -11.95 13.77 7.54
N ILE A 486 -13.20 14.14 7.30
CA ILE A 486 -14.28 14.01 8.28
C ILE A 486 -15.38 13.14 7.65
N LYS A 487 -15.83 12.13 8.38
CA LYS A 487 -17.06 11.41 8.07
C LYS A 487 -18.13 11.84 9.07
N ASN A 488 -19.24 12.36 8.55
CA ASN A 488 -20.37 12.79 9.39
C ASN A 488 -21.17 11.56 9.83
N ASP A 489 -20.55 10.72 10.64
CA ASP A 489 -21.22 9.63 11.33
C ASP A 489 -21.60 10.10 12.73
N LEU A 490 -22.67 9.58 13.31
CA LEU A 490 -23.16 9.91 14.65
C LEU A 490 -22.10 9.75 15.76
N ASN A 491 -20.94 9.17 15.44
CA ASN A 491 -19.78 9.03 16.30
C ASN A 491 -18.72 10.10 15.95
N LYS A 492 -18.56 11.08 16.82
CA LYS A 492 -17.62 12.20 16.73
C LYS A 492 -16.12 11.86 16.59
N ASN A 493 -15.73 10.60 16.47
CA ASN A 493 -14.33 10.13 16.50
C ASN A 493 -13.72 9.80 15.11
N ASN A 494 -14.43 10.03 14.02
CA ASN A 494 -13.93 9.70 12.67
C ASN A 494 -13.34 10.92 11.95
N GLN A 495 -12.51 11.68 12.64
CA GLN A 495 -11.74 12.76 12.03
C GLN A 495 -10.27 12.35 11.94
N GLN A 496 -9.72 12.33 10.72
CA GLN A 496 -8.29 12.14 10.47
C GLN A 496 -7.68 13.46 10.06
N THR A 497 -6.80 14.00 10.89
CA THR A 497 -6.07 15.24 10.60
C THR A 497 -4.80 14.96 9.82
N PHE A 498 -4.40 15.90 8.96
CA PHE A 498 -3.19 15.80 8.16
C PHE A 498 -2.66 17.20 7.77
N VAL A 499 -1.42 17.24 7.33
CA VAL A 499 -0.80 18.40 6.69
C VAL A 499 -0.94 18.24 5.19
N MET A 500 -1.52 19.22 4.53
CA MET A 500 -1.77 19.22 3.09
C MET A 500 -0.46 19.22 2.29
N ASP A 501 -0.42 18.47 1.20
CA ASP A 501 0.72 18.51 0.28
C ASP A 501 0.81 19.88 -0.43
N HIS A 502 2.02 20.38 -0.62
CA HIS A 502 2.27 21.62 -1.35
C HIS A 502 2.35 21.35 -2.87
N VAL A 503 1.61 22.14 -3.65
CA VAL A 503 1.56 22.03 -5.12
C VAL A 503 1.78 23.39 -5.81
N GLU A 504 2.29 24.36 -5.09
CA GLU A 504 2.43 25.75 -5.56
C GLU A 504 3.39 25.87 -6.76
N ASN A 505 4.43 25.05 -6.79
CA ASN A 505 5.47 25.09 -7.82
C ASN A 505 5.15 24.25 -9.08
N ILE A 506 3.96 23.65 -9.15
CA ILE A 506 3.58 22.78 -10.27
C ILE A 506 2.87 23.61 -11.34
N ASP A 507 3.42 23.65 -12.53
CA ASP A 507 2.83 24.29 -13.71
C ASP A 507 1.72 23.39 -14.29
N MET A 508 0.49 23.62 -13.87
CA MET A 508 -0.66 22.83 -14.30
C MET A 508 -0.97 22.96 -15.80
N PRO A 509 -0.97 24.17 -16.42
CA PRO A 509 -1.17 24.32 -17.85
C PRO A 509 -0.21 23.48 -18.68
N TYR A 510 1.08 23.55 -18.37
CA TYR A 510 2.11 22.77 -19.04
C TYR A 510 1.89 21.25 -18.92
N LEU A 511 1.54 20.77 -17.74
CA LEU A 511 1.29 19.34 -17.54
C LEU A 511 0.02 18.86 -18.24
N CYS A 512 -1.03 19.66 -18.27
CA CYS A 512 -2.26 19.35 -19.00
C CYS A 512 -2.00 19.28 -20.50
N GLU A 513 -1.19 20.19 -21.05
CA GLU A 513 -0.75 20.15 -22.45
C GLU A 513 0.04 18.87 -22.76
N LYS A 514 0.99 18.49 -21.89
CA LYS A 514 1.76 17.25 -22.06
C LYS A 514 0.87 16.01 -22.06
N LEU A 515 -0.09 15.93 -21.13
CA LEU A 515 -1.04 14.81 -21.05
C LEU A 515 -1.95 14.74 -22.28
N SER A 516 -2.36 15.89 -22.84
CA SER A 516 -3.24 15.93 -24.02
C SER A 516 -2.58 15.38 -25.28
N ASN A 517 -1.26 15.42 -25.32
CA ASN A 517 -0.44 14.95 -26.44
C ASN A 517 -0.01 13.48 -26.32
N ILE A 518 -0.56 12.73 -25.37
CA ILE A 518 -0.26 11.31 -25.21
C ILE A 518 -1.46 10.50 -25.69
N PRO A 519 -1.43 9.94 -26.91
CA PRO A 519 -2.51 9.11 -27.41
C PRO A 519 -2.48 7.71 -26.79
N ILE A 520 -3.64 7.17 -26.46
CA ILE A 520 -3.83 5.75 -26.12
C ILE A 520 -4.73 5.10 -27.16
N LYS A 521 -4.54 3.79 -27.33
CA LYS A 521 -5.46 3.00 -28.14
C LYS A 521 -6.72 2.78 -27.31
N LEU A 522 -7.77 3.53 -27.64
CA LEU A 522 -9.07 3.33 -26.98
C LEU A 522 -9.64 1.95 -27.35
N PRO A 523 -10.26 1.24 -26.40
CA PRO A 523 -11.08 0.09 -26.75
C PRO A 523 -12.11 0.54 -27.78
N LEU A 524 -12.25 -0.21 -28.84
CA LEU A 524 -13.34 0.04 -29.81
C LEU A 524 -14.64 0.05 -29.01
N MET A 525 -15.29 1.21 -28.94
CA MET A 525 -16.59 1.26 -28.29
C MET A 525 -17.56 0.41 -29.09
N LEU A 526 -18.15 -0.54 -28.41
CA LEU A 526 -19.15 -1.47 -28.94
C LEU A 526 -20.44 -0.80 -29.44
N ASP A 527 -20.62 0.51 -29.18
CA ASP A 527 -21.73 1.31 -29.72
C ASP A 527 -21.58 1.67 -31.20
N GLU A 528 -20.34 1.64 -31.73
CA GLU A 528 -20.12 1.52 -33.17
C GLU A 528 -19.89 0.05 -33.52
N VAL A 529 -20.91 -0.78 -33.44
CA VAL A 529 -20.92 -2.04 -34.17
C VAL A 529 -20.69 -1.65 -35.63
N LYS A 530 -19.43 -1.69 -36.05
CA LYS A 530 -19.11 -1.56 -37.46
C LYS A 530 -20.05 -2.50 -38.18
N SER A 531 -20.84 -2.01 -39.08
CA SER A 531 -21.79 -2.83 -39.87
C SER A 531 -21.05 -3.93 -40.64
N SER A 532 -19.72 -3.91 -40.63
CA SER A 532 -18.84 -4.92 -41.20
C SER A 532 -17.49 -4.94 -40.49
N ILE A 533 -16.98 -6.12 -40.18
CA ILE A 533 -15.61 -6.33 -39.70
C ILE A 533 -14.77 -6.96 -40.79
N GLY A 534 -13.54 -6.49 -40.94
CA GLY A 534 -12.58 -7.12 -41.88
C GLY A 534 -12.14 -8.50 -41.40
N PHE A 535 -11.90 -9.42 -42.33
CA PHE A 535 -11.45 -10.77 -42.01
C PHE A 535 -10.19 -10.81 -41.13
N LEU A 536 -9.18 -10.02 -41.46
CA LEU A 536 -7.94 -9.93 -40.68
C LEU A 536 -8.16 -9.29 -39.30
N GLU A 537 -9.03 -8.29 -39.23
CA GLU A 537 -9.41 -7.62 -38.01
C GLU A 537 -10.14 -8.59 -37.04
N MET A 538 -11.01 -9.43 -37.55
CA MET A 538 -11.71 -10.47 -36.79
C MET A 538 -10.71 -11.43 -36.14
N TYR A 539 -9.63 -11.78 -36.82
CA TYR A 539 -8.57 -12.62 -36.28
C TYR A 539 -7.50 -11.86 -35.49
N LYS A 540 -7.67 -10.54 -35.30
CA LYS A 540 -6.74 -9.65 -34.58
C LYS A 540 -5.31 -9.68 -35.17
N VAL A 541 -5.19 -9.79 -36.50
CA VAL A 541 -3.94 -9.81 -37.25
C VAL A 541 -3.91 -8.70 -38.28
N GLY A 542 -2.71 -8.16 -38.57
CA GLY A 542 -2.54 -7.08 -39.54
C GLY A 542 -2.28 -7.57 -40.95
N LYS A 543 -1.80 -8.82 -41.14
CA LYS A 543 -1.41 -9.41 -42.43
C LYS A 543 -1.81 -10.87 -42.53
N VAL A 544 -1.98 -11.36 -43.75
CA VAL A 544 -2.40 -12.74 -44.04
C VAL A 544 -1.39 -13.77 -43.48
N GLU A 545 -0.11 -13.46 -43.51
CA GLU A 545 0.97 -14.33 -43.04
C GLU A 545 0.89 -14.57 -41.54
N GLN A 546 0.28 -13.65 -40.80
CA GLN A 546 0.07 -13.74 -39.34
C GLN A 546 -1.10 -14.65 -38.94
N LEU A 547 -1.90 -15.10 -39.91
CA LEU A 547 -3.02 -16.01 -39.65
C LEU A 547 -2.58 -17.40 -39.16
N ASN A 548 -1.31 -17.75 -39.35
CA ASN A 548 -0.71 -19.02 -38.93
C ASN A 548 -1.54 -20.26 -39.37
N ILE A 549 -1.90 -20.27 -40.64
CA ILE A 549 -2.89 -21.18 -41.21
C ILE A 549 -2.52 -22.67 -41.00
N LEU A 550 -1.24 -23.01 -41.14
CA LEU A 550 -0.77 -24.38 -41.01
C LEU A 550 -0.93 -24.92 -39.58
N ASP A 551 -0.61 -24.09 -38.57
CA ASP A 551 -0.77 -24.47 -37.16
C ASP A 551 -2.25 -24.58 -36.77
N ARG A 552 -3.09 -23.70 -37.32
CA ARG A 552 -4.53 -23.75 -37.14
C ARG A 552 -5.12 -25.04 -37.76
N TRP A 553 -4.65 -25.42 -38.93
CA TRP A 553 -5.05 -26.69 -39.55
C TRP A 553 -4.54 -27.90 -38.78
N ALA A 554 -3.33 -27.86 -38.24
CA ALA A 554 -2.77 -28.92 -37.44
C ALA A 554 -3.49 -29.09 -36.09
N SER A 555 -3.97 -28.00 -35.52
CA SER A 555 -4.71 -28.03 -34.23
C SER A 555 -6.20 -28.31 -34.37
N ASN A 556 -6.78 -28.13 -35.56
CA ASN A 556 -8.19 -28.33 -35.80
C ASN A 556 -8.50 -29.79 -36.21
N ASN A 557 -9.49 -30.40 -35.57
CA ASN A 557 -9.97 -31.72 -35.96
C ASN A 557 -11.41 -31.60 -36.49
N PRO A 558 -11.62 -31.67 -37.83
CA PRO A 558 -12.94 -31.48 -38.43
C PRO A 558 -13.94 -32.59 -38.08
N VAL A 559 -13.49 -33.70 -37.50
CA VAL A 559 -14.38 -34.75 -36.99
C VAL A 559 -15.05 -34.30 -35.68
N ASN A 560 -14.36 -33.48 -34.88
CA ASN A 560 -14.84 -33.06 -33.57
C ASN A 560 -15.59 -31.71 -33.63
N SER A 561 -15.19 -30.78 -34.50
CA SER A 561 -15.81 -29.48 -34.64
C SER A 561 -15.58 -28.90 -36.03
N LEU A 562 -16.63 -28.32 -36.63
CA LEU A 562 -16.57 -27.48 -37.83
C LEU A 562 -16.86 -26.03 -37.45
N ASN A 563 -16.30 -25.60 -36.33
CA ASN A 563 -16.46 -24.28 -35.79
C ASN A 563 -15.69 -23.24 -36.60
N VAL A 564 -16.38 -22.23 -37.13
CA VAL A 564 -15.81 -21.16 -37.96
C VAL A 564 -16.25 -19.82 -37.43
N PRO A 565 -15.33 -18.87 -37.13
CA PRO A 565 -15.70 -17.55 -36.75
C PRO A 565 -16.31 -16.79 -37.94
N ILE A 566 -17.52 -16.25 -37.74
CA ILE A 566 -18.29 -15.53 -38.76
C ILE A 566 -18.51 -14.07 -38.39
N GLY A 567 -18.13 -13.65 -37.19
CA GLY A 567 -18.28 -12.30 -36.71
C GLY A 567 -17.68 -12.09 -35.33
N ILE A 568 -18.04 -10.99 -34.72
CA ILE A 568 -17.66 -10.65 -33.34
C ILE A 568 -18.94 -10.31 -32.58
N HIS A 569 -19.05 -10.82 -31.35
CA HIS A 569 -20.09 -10.41 -30.41
C HIS A 569 -19.87 -8.95 -29.95
N THR A 570 -20.89 -8.35 -29.35
CA THR A 570 -20.83 -7.00 -28.78
C THR A 570 -19.80 -6.84 -27.65
N ASP A 571 -19.35 -7.94 -27.04
CA ASP A 571 -18.28 -8.01 -26.03
C ASP A 571 -16.85 -8.16 -26.63
N GLY A 572 -16.75 -8.22 -27.98
CA GLY A 572 -15.48 -8.39 -28.69
C GLY A 572 -14.98 -9.82 -28.80
N GLU A 573 -15.78 -10.81 -28.34
CA GLU A 573 -15.49 -12.22 -28.57
C GLU A 573 -15.92 -12.68 -29.96
N LEU A 574 -15.25 -13.74 -30.47
CA LEU A 574 -15.58 -14.30 -31.80
C LEU A 574 -16.95 -14.98 -31.73
N PHE A 575 -17.85 -14.56 -32.64
CA PHE A 575 -19.08 -15.28 -32.89
C PHE A 575 -18.79 -16.43 -33.85
N ASN A 576 -18.89 -17.64 -33.32
CA ASN A 576 -18.56 -18.86 -34.05
C ASN A 576 -19.82 -19.60 -34.51
N LEU A 577 -19.79 -20.08 -35.74
CA LEU A 577 -20.78 -21.00 -36.29
C LEU A 577 -20.18 -22.39 -36.33
N ASP A 578 -20.75 -23.35 -35.60
CA ASP A 578 -20.41 -24.73 -35.72
C ASP A 578 -21.43 -25.46 -36.63
N ILE A 579 -20.97 -25.95 -37.77
CA ILE A 579 -21.83 -26.59 -38.76
C ILE A 579 -22.22 -28.02 -38.28
N HIS A 580 -21.60 -28.54 -37.23
CA HIS A 580 -21.99 -29.79 -36.58
C HIS A 580 -23.23 -29.67 -35.69
N GLU A 581 -23.50 -28.47 -35.18
CA GLU A 581 -24.72 -28.23 -34.40
C GLU A 581 -25.93 -28.09 -35.32
N LYS A 582 -26.97 -28.90 -35.02
CA LYS A 582 -28.24 -28.84 -35.73
C LYS A 582 -29.17 -27.85 -35.06
#